data_bc7a0b218e1e9b56906d2ac0785d50d9
#
_entry.id   bc7a0b218e1e9b56906d2ac0785d50d9
#
_cell.length_a   1.000
_cell.length_b   1.000
_cell.length_c   1.000
_cell.angle_alpha   90.00
_cell.angle_beta   90.00
_cell.angle_gamma   90.00
#
_symmetry.space_group_name_H-M   'P 1'
#
loop_
_entity.id
_entity.type
_entity.pdbx_description
1 polymer ?
#
loop_
_entity_poly.entity_id
_entity_poly.type
_entity_poly.pdbx_seq_one_letter_code
_entity_poly.pdbx_strand_id
1 'polypeptide(L)'
;MNAAPRPAQARPELRPANRPDARPARSNANARLVALNVLCDVLGNDAYAALSLDERLGSVNLNQLDRRLCASIVYRTLENLYYLDYALGQFLRDADALDMKVRNILRTAACQILLHDRVPDSAAVNEAVKLTRELHLDPFAGMVNAVLRRLVDNKETLRWPDPSEGAHYLSVMYSLPEWLAQRLIDDYGADEAQRIASYRTEKHFITIRPTYGQREADFEKMLSRKVWETEKGVMPGAVRVYGAMQIARDSDFIKGLYSIQGEGSMLAAEAVGTKHGMSVLDCCAAPGGKTAYIAERLEGTGRVYAWDLHAHRVELIRATMRRLHLDNVRVAAR
;
A
#
# COMPACT_ATOMS: atom_id res chain seq x y z
N MET A 1 -26.60 72.95 9.71
CA MET A 1 -25.21 72.46 9.87
C MET A 1 -25.08 71.13 9.14
N ASN A 2 -24.51 71.20 7.92
CA ASN A 2 -24.37 70.06 7.01
C ASN A 2 -23.05 69.37 7.34
N ALA A 3 -23.13 68.11 7.73
CA ALA A 3 -21.97 67.22 7.85
C ALA A 3 -21.66 66.57 6.49
N ALA A 4 -20.45 66.77 5.99
CA ALA A 4 -19.96 66.23 4.72
C ALA A 4 -19.75 64.69 4.80
N PRO A 5 -19.93 63.93 3.70
CA PRO A 5 -19.70 62.50 3.66
C PRO A 5 -18.19 62.17 3.65
N ARG A 6 -17.81 61.14 4.41
CA ARG A 6 -16.46 60.59 4.45
C ARG A 6 -16.12 59.87 3.11
N PRO A 7 -14.88 59.96 2.63
CA PRO A 7 -14.48 59.24 1.40
C PRO A 7 -14.40 57.77 1.60
N ALA A 8 -14.86 57.00 0.61
CA ALA A 8 -14.82 55.56 0.53
C ALA A 8 -13.38 55.02 0.54
N GLN A 9 -13.04 54.16 1.45
CA GLN A 9 -11.76 53.44 1.47
C GLN A 9 -11.72 52.47 0.29
N ALA A 10 -10.71 52.61 -0.55
CA ALA A 10 -10.41 51.70 -1.65
C ALA A 10 -10.15 50.26 -1.09
N ARG A 11 -10.85 49.27 -1.66
CA ARG A 11 -10.58 47.86 -1.41
C ARG A 11 -9.18 47.50 -1.98
N PRO A 12 -8.33 46.75 -1.24
CA PRO A 12 -7.08 46.29 -1.82
C PRO A 12 -7.38 45.25 -2.91
N GLU A 13 -6.81 45.48 -4.09
CA GLU A 13 -6.78 44.52 -5.19
C GLU A 13 -6.09 43.24 -4.74
N LEU A 14 -6.84 42.14 -4.77
CA LEU A 14 -6.30 40.78 -4.59
C LEU A 14 -5.36 40.50 -5.76
N ARG A 15 -4.06 40.53 -5.50
CA ARG A 15 -3.05 40.01 -6.45
C ARG A 15 -3.38 38.54 -6.72
N PRO A 16 -3.36 38.05 -7.98
CA PRO A 16 -3.57 36.64 -8.27
C PRO A 16 -2.49 35.83 -7.58
N ALA A 17 -2.94 34.78 -6.83
CA ALA A 17 -2.06 33.85 -6.17
C ALA A 17 -1.09 33.26 -7.20
N ASN A 18 0.20 33.39 -6.90
CA ASN A 18 1.29 32.79 -7.63
C ASN A 18 1.00 31.29 -7.80
N ARG A 19 0.76 30.83 -9.01
CA ARG A 19 0.77 29.42 -9.35
C ARG A 19 2.17 28.89 -9.03
N PRO A 20 2.31 27.78 -8.31
CA PRO A 20 3.60 27.10 -8.22
C PRO A 20 3.83 26.39 -9.55
N ASP A 21 4.31 27.13 -10.56
CA ASP A 21 4.88 26.55 -11.76
C ASP A 21 6.36 26.28 -11.48
N ALA A 22 6.65 25.03 -11.32
CA ALA A 22 7.80 24.25 -11.77
C ALA A 22 7.82 22.97 -10.93
N ARG A 23 7.33 21.87 -11.48
CA ARG A 23 7.75 20.56 -10.99
C ARG A 23 9.28 20.56 -11.06
N PRO A 24 10.00 20.31 -9.94
CA PRO A 24 11.44 20.26 -9.96
C PRO A 24 11.89 19.27 -11.03
N ALA A 25 12.96 19.59 -11.75
CA ALA A 25 13.54 18.71 -12.75
C ALA A 25 13.74 17.33 -12.13
N ARG A 26 13.15 16.29 -12.75
CA ARG A 26 13.24 14.92 -12.25
C ARG A 26 14.70 14.49 -12.20
N SER A 27 15.24 14.24 -11.01
CA SER A 27 16.60 13.76 -10.84
C SER A 27 16.72 12.31 -11.34
N ASN A 28 17.86 11.96 -11.96
CA ASN A 28 18.22 10.55 -12.18
C ASN A 28 18.54 9.92 -10.83
N ALA A 29 17.57 9.22 -10.24
CA ALA A 29 17.72 8.60 -8.92
C ALA A 29 17.95 7.09 -9.05
N ASN A 30 18.72 6.54 -8.09
CA ASN A 30 18.88 5.11 -7.92
C ASN A 30 17.62 4.51 -7.28
N ALA A 31 17.07 3.43 -7.85
CA ALA A 31 15.90 2.72 -7.34
C ALA A 31 16.02 2.33 -5.84
N ARG A 32 17.23 1.96 -5.40
CA ARG A 32 17.52 1.57 -4.02
C ARG A 32 17.48 2.76 -3.06
N LEU A 33 17.96 3.93 -3.50
CA LEU A 33 17.86 5.16 -2.72
C LEU A 33 16.40 5.58 -2.52
N VAL A 34 15.59 5.47 -3.58
CA VAL A 34 14.15 5.76 -3.48
C VAL A 34 13.46 4.79 -2.52
N ALA A 35 13.76 3.49 -2.63
CA ALA A 35 13.22 2.46 -1.73
C ALA A 35 13.62 2.71 -0.26
N LEU A 36 14.88 3.04 -0.01
CA LEU A 36 15.37 3.40 1.32
C LEU A 36 14.60 4.60 1.91
N ASN A 37 14.40 5.64 1.11
CA ASN A 37 13.69 6.83 1.56
C ASN A 37 12.21 6.52 1.90
N VAL A 38 11.53 5.67 1.10
CA VAL A 38 10.18 5.19 1.42
C VAL A 38 10.16 4.43 2.75
N LEU A 39 11.13 3.52 2.97
CA LEU A 39 11.22 2.78 4.23
C LEU A 39 11.49 3.70 5.44
N CYS A 40 12.27 4.75 5.27
CA CYS A 40 12.47 5.75 6.32
C CYS A 40 11.19 6.54 6.61
N ASP A 41 10.39 6.86 5.60
CA ASP A 41 9.09 7.50 5.80
C ASP A 41 8.12 6.58 6.55
N VAL A 42 8.05 5.31 6.15
CA VAL A 42 7.11 4.33 6.73
C VAL A 42 7.50 3.95 8.15
N LEU A 43 8.77 3.59 8.37
CA LEU A 43 9.24 3.05 9.65
C LEU A 43 9.63 4.14 10.67
N GLY A 44 9.77 5.39 10.22
CA GLY A 44 10.19 6.49 11.09
C GLY A 44 9.14 7.57 11.27
N ASN A 45 8.22 7.74 10.31
CA ASN A 45 7.22 8.80 10.32
C ASN A 45 5.79 8.27 10.15
N ASP A 46 5.56 6.97 10.33
CA ASP A 46 4.26 6.30 10.20
C ASP A 46 3.54 6.58 8.86
N ALA A 47 4.31 6.83 7.80
CA ALA A 47 3.75 7.08 6.48
C ALA A 47 3.15 5.82 5.86
N TYR A 48 2.11 5.98 5.05
CA TYR A 48 1.56 4.87 4.28
C TYR A 48 2.50 4.49 3.13
N ALA A 49 2.95 3.25 3.08
CA ALA A 49 3.93 2.75 2.10
C ALA A 49 3.52 3.04 0.64
N ALA A 50 2.26 2.80 0.29
CA ALA A 50 1.76 3.04 -1.06
C ALA A 50 1.78 4.53 -1.45
N LEU A 51 1.41 5.42 -0.53
CA LEU A 51 1.39 6.86 -0.78
C LEU A 51 2.81 7.43 -0.89
N SER A 52 3.71 7.09 0.06
CA SER A 52 5.10 7.52 0.01
C SER A 52 5.80 6.99 -1.25
N LEU A 53 5.55 5.73 -1.62
CA LEU A 53 6.12 5.15 -2.84
C LEU A 53 5.65 5.87 -4.11
N ASP A 54 4.35 6.15 -4.23
CA ASP A 54 3.79 6.83 -5.41
C ASP A 54 4.32 8.26 -5.53
N GLU A 55 4.35 9.01 -4.44
CA GLU A 55 4.91 10.37 -4.38
C GLU A 55 6.37 10.40 -4.79
N ARG A 56 7.20 9.54 -4.18
CA ARG A 56 8.64 9.50 -4.47
C ARG A 56 8.94 9.01 -5.88
N LEU A 57 8.24 8.00 -6.36
CA LEU A 57 8.35 7.56 -7.76
C LEU A 57 7.85 8.64 -8.74
N GLY A 58 6.89 9.45 -8.36
CA GLY A 58 6.41 10.59 -9.15
C GLY A 58 7.43 11.72 -9.29
N SER A 59 8.30 11.91 -8.28
CA SER A 59 9.29 12.99 -8.22
C SER A 59 10.61 12.68 -8.95
N VAL A 60 10.86 11.42 -9.33
CA VAL A 60 12.12 10.97 -9.95
C VAL A 60 11.90 10.41 -11.36
N ASN A 61 12.97 10.39 -12.15
CA ASN A 61 12.98 9.76 -13.46
C ASN A 61 13.62 8.36 -13.37
N LEU A 62 12.80 7.33 -13.18
CA LEU A 62 13.21 5.93 -13.20
C LEU A 62 12.55 5.22 -14.39
N ASN A 63 13.30 4.33 -15.04
CA ASN A 63 12.73 3.44 -16.04
C ASN A 63 11.78 2.42 -15.39
N GLN A 64 11.02 1.69 -16.19
CA GLN A 64 10.01 0.76 -15.69
C GLN A 64 10.58 -0.39 -14.85
N LEU A 65 11.77 -0.89 -15.19
CA LEU A 65 12.43 -1.97 -14.44
C LEU A 65 12.89 -1.47 -13.06
N ASP A 66 13.49 -0.28 -13.00
CA ASP A 66 13.93 0.33 -11.74
C ASP A 66 12.74 0.68 -10.84
N ARG A 67 11.61 1.14 -11.41
CA ARG A 67 10.37 1.36 -10.63
C ARG A 67 9.84 0.07 -10.03
N ARG A 68 9.88 -1.04 -10.78
CA ARG A 68 9.48 -2.37 -10.29
C ARG A 68 10.44 -2.85 -9.20
N LEU A 69 11.74 -2.68 -9.40
CA LEU A 69 12.74 -3.04 -8.40
C LEU A 69 12.53 -2.25 -7.10
N CYS A 70 12.35 -0.94 -7.20
CA CYS A 70 12.06 -0.07 -6.05
C CYS A 70 10.82 -0.56 -5.27
N ALA A 71 9.70 -0.76 -5.95
CA ALA A 71 8.48 -1.26 -5.32
C ALA A 71 8.67 -2.64 -4.68
N SER A 72 9.37 -3.55 -5.38
CA SER A 72 9.67 -4.88 -4.87
C SER A 72 10.54 -4.83 -3.60
N ILE A 73 11.57 -3.99 -3.55
CA ILE A 73 12.40 -3.81 -2.35
C ILE A 73 11.55 -3.28 -1.20
N VAL A 74 10.73 -2.24 -1.43
CA VAL A 74 9.89 -1.64 -0.38
C VAL A 74 8.94 -2.68 0.22
N TYR A 75 8.08 -3.27 -0.62
CA TYR A 75 7.05 -4.18 -0.11
C TYR A 75 7.65 -5.46 0.49
N ARG A 76 8.62 -6.09 -0.17
CA ARG A 76 9.25 -7.29 0.39
C ARG A 76 10.00 -7.02 1.69
N THR A 77 10.63 -5.86 1.85
CA THR A 77 11.27 -5.49 3.11
C THR A 77 10.23 -5.32 4.22
N LEU A 78 9.12 -4.63 3.96
CA LEU A 78 8.05 -4.43 4.94
C LEU A 78 7.32 -5.73 5.30
N GLU A 79 7.04 -6.57 4.30
CA GLU A 79 6.37 -7.87 4.49
C GLU A 79 7.23 -8.90 5.23
N ASN A 80 8.56 -8.71 5.25
CA ASN A 80 9.50 -9.63 5.87
C ASN A 80 10.40 -8.95 6.92
N LEU A 81 9.89 -7.92 7.59
CA LEU A 81 10.69 -7.05 8.44
C LEU A 81 11.36 -7.81 9.59
N TYR A 82 10.60 -8.61 10.34
CA TYR A 82 11.13 -9.39 11.47
C TYR A 82 12.06 -10.53 11.02
N TYR A 83 11.75 -11.15 9.88
CA TYR A 83 12.62 -12.16 9.25
C TYR A 83 14.00 -11.59 8.91
N LEU A 84 14.02 -10.40 8.28
CA LEU A 84 15.25 -9.71 7.90
C LEU A 84 16.03 -9.22 9.12
N ASP A 85 15.35 -8.66 10.11
CA ASP A 85 15.97 -8.20 11.34
C ASP A 85 16.59 -9.36 12.14
N TYR A 86 15.91 -10.52 12.19
CA TYR A 86 16.43 -11.71 12.83
C TYR A 86 17.68 -12.25 12.12
N ALA A 87 17.67 -12.31 10.78
CA ALA A 87 18.83 -12.72 10.00
C ALA A 87 20.02 -11.79 10.21
N LEU A 88 19.82 -10.47 10.17
CA LEU A 88 20.84 -9.46 10.41
C LEU A 88 21.36 -9.49 11.85
N GLY A 89 20.47 -9.73 12.81
CA GLY A 89 20.81 -9.79 14.24
C GLY A 89 21.86 -10.83 14.58
N GLN A 90 21.98 -11.91 13.80
CA GLN A 90 23.03 -12.91 13.98
C GLN A 90 24.44 -12.37 13.73
N PHE A 91 24.57 -11.23 13.04
CA PHE A 91 25.83 -10.61 12.67
C PHE A 91 26.04 -9.21 13.27
N LEU A 92 25.04 -8.67 13.96
CA LEU A 92 25.07 -7.38 14.67
C LEU A 92 25.20 -7.60 16.17
N ARG A 93 26.00 -6.77 16.85
CA ARG A 93 26.11 -6.81 18.32
C ARG A 93 24.87 -6.20 18.98
N ASP A 94 24.43 -5.07 18.44
CA ASP A 94 23.29 -4.32 18.92
C ASP A 94 22.61 -3.65 17.71
N ALA A 95 21.52 -4.24 17.25
CA ALA A 95 20.78 -3.72 16.11
C ALA A 95 19.96 -2.48 16.49
N ASP A 96 19.56 -2.34 17.76
CA ASP A 96 18.71 -1.24 18.24
C ASP A 96 19.47 0.07 18.44
N ALA A 97 20.79 -0.02 18.68
CA ALA A 97 21.67 1.15 18.77
C ALA A 97 21.97 1.78 17.39
N LEU A 98 21.63 1.13 16.27
CA LEU A 98 21.91 1.65 14.94
C LEU A 98 20.95 2.79 14.57
N ASP A 99 21.51 3.82 13.90
CA ASP A 99 20.71 4.82 13.21
C ASP A 99 19.71 4.14 12.25
N MET A 100 18.48 4.65 12.20
CA MET A 100 17.40 4.07 11.41
C MET A 100 17.75 3.96 9.92
N LYS A 101 18.48 4.94 9.36
CA LYS A 101 18.89 4.88 7.94
C LYS A 101 19.87 3.74 7.71
N VAL A 102 20.85 3.55 8.62
CA VAL A 102 21.81 2.45 8.55
C VAL A 102 21.09 1.10 8.66
N ARG A 103 20.15 0.98 9.60
CA ARG A 103 19.34 -0.22 9.75
C ARG A 103 18.52 -0.50 8.48
N ASN A 104 17.90 0.50 7.88
CA ASN A 104 17.12 0.34 6.64
C ASN A 104 18.01 0.05 5.41
N ILE A 105 19.26 0.55 5.36
CA ILE A 105 20.23 0.13 4.34
C ILE A 105 20.52 -1.36 4.48
N LEU A 106 20.78 -1.85 5.69
CA LEU A 106 21.00 -3.28 5.94
C LEU A 106 19.76 -4.12 5.57
N ARG A 107 18.57 -3.71 5.97
CA ARG A 107 17.29 -4.38 5.65
C ARG A 107 17.05 -4.48 4.14
N THR A 108 17.24 -3.38 3.39
CA THR A 108 17.07 -3.38 1.93
C THR A 108 18.08 -4.27 1.23
N ALA A 109 19.32 -4.32 1.70
CA ALA A 109 20.34 -5.20 1.16
C ALA A 109 20.07 -6.68 1.50
N ALA A 110 19.74 -6.98 2.77
CA ALA A 110 19.36 -8.32 3.20
C ALA A 110 18.14 -8.84 2.44
N CYS A 111 17.13 -7.99 2.20
CA CYS A 111 15.98 -8.31 1.36
C CYS A 111 16.39 -8.74 -0.05
N GLN A 112 17.37 -8.03 -0.66
CA GLN A 112 17.86 -8.40 -1.99
C GLN A 112 18.69 -9.68 -1.97
N ILE A 113 19.46 -9.92 -0.92
CA ILE A 113 20.31 -11.14 -0.77
C ILE A 113 19.44 -12.38 -0.51
N LEU A 114 18.44 -12.27 0.36
CA LEU A 114 17.67 -13.43 0.83
C LEU A 114 16.40 -13.69 0.03
N LEU A 115 15.83 -12.66 -0.60
CA LEU A 115 14.49 -12.74 -1.18
C LEU A 115 14.41 -12.41 -2.69
N HIS A 116 15.49 -11.97 -3.34
CA HIS A 116 15.50 -11.61 -4.76
C HIS A 116 16.46 -12.48 -5.57
N ASP A 117 15.96 -13.50 -6.23
CA ASP A 117 16.77 -14.46 -7.04
C ASP A 117 17.52 -13.82 -8.21
N ARG A 118 17.07 -12.67 -8.69
CA ARG A 118 17.63 -12.00 -9.88
C ARG A 118 18.64 -10.91 -9.55
N VAL A 119 18.91 -10.64 -8.29
CA VAL A 119 19.89 -9.65 -7.84
C VAL A 119 21.14 -10.40 -7.35
N PRO A 120 22.31 -10.22 -7.99
CA PRO A 120 23.54 -10.83 -7.47
C PRO A 120 23.86 -10.31 -6.06
N ASP A 121 24.24 -11.20 -5.15
CA ASP A 121 24.57 -10.86 -3.76
C ASP A 121 25.63 -9.77 -3.68
N SER A 122 26.67 -9.87 -4.52
CA SER A 122 27.75 -8.87 -4.59
C SER A 122 27.26 -7.48 -5.00
N ALA A 123 26.24 -7.42 -5.88
CA ALA A 123 25.63 -6.16 -6.29
C ALA A 123 24.81 -5.54 -5.13
N ALA A 124 24.08 -6.35 -4.37
CA ALA A 124 23.34 -5.88 -3.20
C ALA A 124 24.28 -5.28 -2.13
N VAL A 125 25.39 -5.98 -1.84
CA VAL A 125 26.42 -5.50 -0.89
C VAL A 125 27.06 -4.21 -1.37
N ASN A 126 27.52 -4.17 -2.62
CA ASN A 126 28.22 -2.99 -3.17
C ASN A 126 27.32 -1.74 -3.20
N GLU A 127 26.06 -1.90 -3.63
CA GLU A 127 25.12 -0.79 -3.64
C GLU A 127 24.76 -0.29 -2.23
N ALA A 128 24.64 -1.18 -1.25
CA ALA A 128 24.43 -0.78 0.15
C ALA A 128 25.60 0.05 0.71
N VAL A 129 26.85 -0.38 0.45
CA VAL A 129 28.05 0.36 0.86
C VAL A 129 28.13 1.71 0.14
N LYS A 130 27.77 1.75 -1.15
CA LYS A 130 27.72 2.97 -1.93
C LYS A 130 26.68 3.95 -1.37
N LEU A 131 25.46 3.47 -1.10
CA LEU A 131 24.40 4.28 -0.48
C LEU A 131 24.81 4.83 0.90
N THR A 132 25.51 4.02 1.70
CA THR A 132 26.02 4.48 3.00
C THR A 132 26.92 5.70 2.85
N ARG A 133 27.80 5.70 1.84
CA ARG A 133 28.69 6.83 1.55
C ARG A 133 27.95 8.02 0.92
N GLU A 134 27.07 7.77 -0.02
CA GLU A 134 26.22 8.81 -0.65
C GLU A 134 25.37 9.59 0.36
N LEU A 135 25.00 8.94 1.46
CA LEU A 135 24.24 9.55 2.56
C LEU A 135 25.10 10.15 3.66
N HIS A 136 26.44 10.27 3.43
CA HIS A 136 27.41 10.80 4.40
C HIS A 136 27.43 10.00 5.72
N LEU A 137 27.23 8.68 5.64
CA LEU A 137 27.29 7.73 6.75
C LEU A 137 28.58 6.90 6.69
N ASP A 138 29.69 7.49 6.22
CA ASP A 138 30.98 6.84 5.97
C ASP A 138 31.50 6.02 7.15
N PRO A 139 31.36 6.44 8.43
CA PRO A 139 31.83 5.64 9.57
C PRO A 139 31.16 4.24 9.63
N PHE A 140 29.96 4.08 9.06
CA PHE A 140 29.25 2.80 9.06
C PHE A 140 29.54 1.94 7.84
N ALA A 141 30.19 2.46 6.78
CA ALA A 141 30.40 1.74 5.52
C ALA A 141 31.17 0.42 5.71
N GLY A 142 32.19 0.42 6.60
CA GLY A 142 32.94 -0.79 6.94
C GLY A 142 32.08 -1.85 7.62
N MET A 143 31.29 -1.44 8.60
CA MET A 143 30.35 -2.31 9.33
C MET A 143 29.27 -2.88 8.39
N VAL A 144 28.62 -2.03 7.57
CA VAL A 144 27.63 -2.45 6.58
C VAL A 144 28.19 -3.51 5.64
N ASN A 145 29.41 -3.28 5.11
CA ASN A 145 30.06 -4.27 4.25
C ASN A 145 30.33 -5.59 4.99
N ALA A 146 30.85 -5.53 6.21
CA ALA A 146 31.20 -6.72 6.99
C ALA A 146 29.95 -7.55 7.34
N VAL A 147 28.88 -6.91 7.81
CA VAL A 147 27.62 -7.57 8.15
C VAL A 147 27.01 -8.25 6.93
N LEU A 148 26.91 -7.52 5.80
CA LEU A 148 26.30 -8.07 4.59
C LEU A 148 27.13 -9.17 3.95
N ARG A 149 28.46 -9.10 3.98
CA ARG A 149 29.31 -10.21 3.51
C ARG A 149 29.12 -11.46 4.37
N ARG A 150 29.09 -11.30 5.70
CA ARG A 150 28.82 -12.43 6.60
C ARG A 150 27.43 -13.02 6.37
N LEU A 151 26.43 -12.20 6.06
CA LEU A 151 25.11 -12.67 5.67
C LEU A 151 25.16 -13.50 4.39
N VAL A 152 25.87 -13.03 3.35
CA VAL A 152 26.05 -13.77 2.08
C VAL A 152 26.76 -15.10 2.31
N ASP A 153 27.86 -15.10 3.05
CA ASP A 153 28.67 -16.29 3.30
C ASP A 153 27.93 -17.35 4.12
N ASN A 154 26.94 -16.95 4.91
CA ASN A 154 26.21 -17.83 5.83
C ASN A 154 24.72 -17.98 5.50
N LYS A 155 24.22 -17.50 4.34
CA LYS A 155 22.78 -17.47 4.05
C LYS A 155 22.12 -18.84 4.10
N GLU A 156 22.83 -19.90 3.73
CA GLU A 156 22.34 -21.29 3.78
C GLU A 156 22.45 -21.94 5.17
N THR A 157 23.18 -21.32 6.09
CA THR A 157 23.46 -21.83 7.44
C THR A 157 22.90 -20.92 8.54
N LEU A 158 22.06 -19.97 8.18
CA LEU A 158 21.37 -19.12 9.14
C LEU A 158 20.57 -19.98 10.13
N ARG A 159 20.65 -19.62 11.40
CA ARG A 159 19.86 -20.28 12.44
C ARG A 159 18.49 -19.60 12.50
N TRP A 160 17.46 -20.40 12.37
CA TRP A 160 16.08 -19.93 12.49
C TRP A 160 15.47 -20.47 13.78
N PRO A 161 14.46 -19.79 14.37
CA PRO A 161 13.76 -20.31 15.54
C PRO A 161 13.09 -21.65 15.21
N ASP A 162 12.99 -22.51 16.23
CA ASP A 162 12.31 -23.80 16.08
C ASP A 162 10.79 -23.63 16.17
N PRO A 163 9.99 -24.41 15.43
CA PRO A 163 8.52 -24.36 15.54
C PRO A 163 7.97 -24.51 16.97
N SER A 164 8.69 -25.20 17.86
CA SER A 164 8.32 -25.33 19.28
C SER A 164 8.41 -24.00 20.06
N GLU A 165 9.08 -22.98 19.52
CA GLU A 165 9.12 -21.63 20.12
C GLU A 165 7.81 -20.84 19.91
N GLY A 166 6.82 -21.43 19.25
CA GLY A 166 5.45 -20.93 19.17
C GLY A 166 5.35 -19.53 18.54
N ALA A 167 4.94 -18.54 19.34
CA ALA A 167 4.72 -17.17 18.85
C ALA A 167 6.00 -16.53 18.28
N HIS A 168 7.16 -16.79 18.89
CA HIS A 168 8.45 -16.28 18.40
C HIS A 168 8.78 -16.85 17.02
N TYR A 169 8.59 -18.16 16.82
CA TYR A 169 8.75 -18.80 15.52
C TYR A 169 7.85 -18.14 14.45
N LEU A 170 6.54 -17.99 14.74
CA LEU A 170 5.61 -17.37 13.80
C LEU A 170 5.97 -15.92 13.52
N SER A 171 6.40 -15.19 14.54
CA SER A 171 6.83 -13.80 14.40
C SER A 171 7.98 -13.65 13.43
N VAL A 172 9.04 -14.41 13.63
CA VAL A 172 10.24 -14.34 12.79
C VAL A 172 9.96 -14.88 11.39
N MET A 173 9.43 -16.09 11.27
CA MET A 173 9.31 -16.76 9.98
C MET A 173 8.27 -16.15 9.04
N TYR A 174 7.23 -15.54 9.61
CA TYR A 174 6.14 -14.95 8.83
C TYR A 174 5.98 -13.43 9.01
N SER A 175 6.95 -12.81 9.71
CA SER A 175 6.99 -11.35 9.95
C SER A 175 5.72 -10.77 10.55
N LEU A 176 5.17 -11.44 11.55
CA LEU A 176 4.05 -10.97 12.34
C LEU A 176 4.54 -10.34 13.65
N PRO A 177 3.88 -9.29 14.18
CA PRO A 177 4.11 -8.89 15.56
C PRO A 177 3.90 -10.06 16.53
N GLU A 178 4.79 -10.26 17.50
CA GLU A 178 4.74 -11.43 18.38
C GLU A 178 3.41 -11.53 19.16
N TRP A 179 2.86 -10.38 19.58
CA TRP A 179 1.54 -10.35 20.22
C TRP A 179 0.41 -10.88 19.31
N LEU A 180 0.50 -10.63 18.00
CA LEU A 180 -0.49 -11.13 17.03
C LEU A 180 -0.28 -12.62 16.78
N ALA A 181 0.97 -13.07 16.67
CA ALA A 181 1.31 -14.50 16.57
C ALA A 181 0.78 -15.28 17.78
N GLN A 182 0.99 -14.76 19.00
CA GLN A 182 0.45 -15.37 20.23
C GLN A 182 -1.08 -15.40 20.20
N ARG A 183 -1.72 -14.31 19.80
CA ARG A 183 -3.17 -14.25 19.70
C ARG A 183 -3.75 -15.27 18.71
N LEU A 184 -3.08 -15.48 17.58
CA LEU A 184 -3.50 -16.52 16.62
C LEU A 184 -3.39 -17.92 17.22
N ILE A 185 -2.32 -18.19 17.99
CA ILE A 185 -2.15 -19.47 18.68
C ILE A 185 -3.25 -19.69 19.74
N ASP A 186 -3.56 -18.66 20.51
CA ASP A 186 -4.58 -18.73 21.57
C ASP A 186 -5.99 -18.97 20.99
N ASP A 187 -6.31 -18.34 19.87
CA ASP A 187 -7.64 -18.42 19.26
C ASP A 187 -7.84 -19.68 18.39
N TYR A 188 -6.79 -20.19 17.72
CA TYR A 188 -6.91 -21.24 16.70
C TYR A 188 -6.03 -22.46 16.94
N GLY A 189 -5.14 -22.44 17.92
CA GLY A 189 -4.10 -23.45 18.11
C GLY A 189 -2.89 -23.28 17.20
N ALA A 190 -1.78 -23.94 17.52
CA ALA A 190 -0.48 -23.73 16.87
C ALA A 190 -0.50 -24.06 15.37
N ASP A 191 -1.08 -25.21 14.99
CA ASP A 191 -1.10 -25.69 13.61
C ASP A 191 -1.89 -24.75 12.70
N GLU A 192 -3.08 -24.32 13.15
CA GLU A 192 -3.93 -23.42 12.38
C GLU A 192 -3.34 -22.01 12.34
N ALA A 193 -2.77 -21.52 13.44
CA ALA A 193 -2.06 -20.25 13.49
C ALA A 193 -0.91 -20.21 12.48
N GLN A 194 -0.14 -21.30 12.38
CA GLN A 194 0.93 -21.42 11.38
C GLN A 194 0.36 -21.43 9.96
N ARG A 195 -0.74 -22.16 9.70
CA ARG A 195 -1.39 -22.17 8.39
C ARG A 195 -1.88 -20.79 7.99
N ILE A 196 -2.49 -20.04 8.91
CA ILE A 196 -2.93 -18.66 8.68
C ILE A 196 -1.72 -17.76 8.41
N ALA A 197 -0.68 -17.83 9.24
CA ALA A 197 0.52 -16.99 9.12
C ALA A 197 1.29 -17.27 7.82
N SER A 198 1.35 -18.53 7.39
CA SER A 198 2.06 -18.95 6.17
C SER A 198 1.29 -18.67 4.89
N TYR A 199 0.00 -18.28 4.99
CA TYR A 199 -0.80 -18.02 3.79
C TYR A 199 -0.17 -16.95 2.93
N ARG A 200 0.11 -17.30 1.70
CA ARG A 200 0.61 -16.40 0.65
C ARG A 200 -0.17 -16.66 -0.62
N THR A 201 -0.53 -15.60 -1.30
CA THR A 201 -1.14 -15.71 -2.62
C THR A 201 -0.04 -16.01 -3.63
N GLU A 202 -0.10 -17.15 -4.30
CA GLU A 202 0.90 -17.57 -5.30
C GLU A 202 0.99 -16.57 -6.46
N LYS A 203 -0.14 -16.07 -6.90
CA LYS A 203 -0.23 -15.04 -7.95
C LYS A 203 -0.94 -13.81 -7.40
N HIS A 204 -0.35 -12.64 -7.55
CA HIS A 204 -1.02 -11.39 -7.22
C HIS A 204 -2.16 -11.12 -8.19
N PHE A 205 -3.35 -10.94 -7.67
CA PHE A 205 -4.53 -10.58 -8.43
C PHE A 205 -5.22 -9.36 -7.81
N ILE A 206 -6.03 -8.71 -8.62
CA ILE A 206 -6.96 -7.67 -8.18
C ILE A 206 -8.36 -8.20 -8.41
N THR A 207 -9.24 -8.11 -7.43
CA THR A 207 -10.63 -8.45 -7.63
C THR A 207 -11.39 -7.22 -8.13
N ILE A 208 -12.13 -7.41 -9.22
CA ILE A 208 -13.04 -6.41 -9.75
C ILE A 208 -14.47 -6.97 -9.75
N ARG A 209 -15.44 -6.08 -9.70
CA ARG A 209 -16.86 -6.41 -9.87
C ARG A 209 -17.55 -5.44 -10.81
N PRO A 210 -18.57 -5.87 -11.57
CA PRO A 210 -19.38 -4.95 -12.36
C PRO A 210 -20.11 -3.95 -11.46
N THR A 211 -20.43 -2.79 -12.00
CA THR A 211 -21.37 -1.87 -11.36
C THR A 211 -22.76 -2.50 -11.39
N TYR A 212 -23.54 -2.32 -10.34
CA TYR A 212 -24.87 -2.92 -10.21
C TYR A 212 -25.80 -2.52 -11.38
N GLY A 213 -26.59 -3.46 -11.84
CA GLY A 213 -27.46 -3.28 -13.01
C GLY A 213 -26.79 -3.48 -14.36
N GLN A 214 -25.47 -3.67 -14.41
CA GLN A 214 -24.78 -4.06 -15.64
C GLN A 214 -25.09 -5.53 -15.95
N ARG A 215 -25.46 -5.82 -17.21
CA ARG A 215 -25.71 -7.21 -17.64
C ARG A 215 -24.40 -7.99 -17.65
N GLU A 216 -24.41 -9.24 -17.21
CA GLU A 216 -23.25 -10.11 -17.15
C GLU A 216 -22.56 -10.23 -18.53
N ALA A 217 -23.35 -10.40 -19.60
CA ALA A 217 -22.84 -10.48 -20.97
C ALA A 217 -22.06 -9.21 -21.42
N ASP A 218 -22.48 -8.02 -20.99
CA ASP A 218 -21.78 -6.78 -21.32
C ASP A 218 -20.49 -6.66 -20.53
N PHE A 219 -20.45 -7.14 -19.29
CA PHE A 219 -19.25 -7.18 -18.46
C PHE A 219 -18.26 -8.20 -19.00
N GLU A 220 -18.68 -9.41 -19.37
CA GLU A 220 -17.83 -10.41 -20.01
C GLU A 220 -17.27 -9.90 -21.35
N LYS A 221 -18.08 -9.23 -22.16
CA LYS A 221 -17.63 -8.60 -23.41
C LYS A 221 -16.63 -7.49 -23.15
N MET A 222 -16.75 -6.74 -22.06
CA MET A 222 -15.76 -5.75 -21.65
C MET A 222 -14.43 -6.45 -21.28
N LEU A 223 -14.48 -7.50 -20.47
CA LEU A 223 -13.30 -8.26 -20.06
C LEU A 223 -12.57 -8.91 -21.25
N SER A 224 -13.30 -9.47 -22.23
CA SER A 224 -12.70 -10.11 -23.40
C SER A 224 -11.86 -9.16 -24.29
N ARG A 225 -12.05 -7.84 -24.14
CA ARG A 225 -11.22 -6.84 -24.84
C ARG A 225 -9.94 -6.49 -24.11
N LYS A 226 -9.76 -6.98 -22.88
CA LYS A 226 -8.59 -6.71 -22.06
C LYS A 226 -7.55 -7.81 -22.23
N VAL A 227 -6.28 -7.45 -22.10
CA VAL A 227 -5.16 -8.42 -22.10
C VAL A 227 -4.93 -8.90 -20.64
N TRP A 228 -5.99 -9.31 -19.97
CA TRP A 228 -5.95 -9.78 -18.60
C TRP A 228 -6.25 -11.27 -18.53
N GLU A 229 -5.50 -12.01 -17.73
CA GLU A 229 -5.90 -13.33 -17.30
C GLU A 229 -6.99 -13.18 -16.25
N THR A 230 -8.13 -13.85 -16.37
CA THR A 230 -9.28 -13.70 -15.49
C THR A 230 -9.75 -15.01 -14.92
N GLU A 231 -10.19 -15.01 -13.66
CA GLU A 231 -10.77 -16.14 -12.94
C GLU A 231 -12.03 -15.67 -12.23
N LYS A 232 -13.09 -16.50 -12.20
CA LYS A 232 -14.30 -16.20 -11.40
C LYS A 232 -13.95 -16.19 -9.91
N GLY A 233 -14.40 -15.17 -9.20
CA GLY A 233 -14.31 -15.10 -7.76
C GLY A 233 -15.37 -15.97 -7.07
N VAL A 234 -15.31 -16.03 -5.75
CA VAL A 234 -16.29 -16.75 -4.91
C VAL A 234 -17.58 -15.96 -4.76
N MET A 235 -17.46 -14.62 -4.68
CA MET A 235 -18.63 -13.74 -4.59
C MET A 235 -19.30 -13.57 -5.96
N PRO A 236 -20.64 -13.55 -6.03
CA PRO A 236 -21.36 -13.32 -7.29
C PRO A 236 -20.90 -12.03 -8.01
N GLY A 237 -20.55 -12.15 -9.27
CA GLY A 237 -20.04 -11.03 -10.08
C GLY A 237 -18.58 -10.66 -9.82
N ALA A 238 -17.91 -11.27 -8.84
CA ALA A 238 -16.48 -11.05 -8.61
C ALA A 238 -15.63 -11.74 -9.68
N VAL A 239 -14.65 -11.02 -10.20
CA VAL A 239 -13.65 -11.54 -11.14
C VAL A 239 -12.27 -11.18 -10.62
N ARG A 240 -11.42 -12.19 -10.44
CA ARG A 240 -9.99 -12.03 -10.14
C ARG A 240 -9.26 -11.76 -11.45
N VAL A 241 -8.45 -10.73 -11.43
CA VAL A 241 -7.71 -10.26 -12.61
C VAL A 241 -6.24 -10.29 -12.32
N TYR A 242 -5.50 -11.00 -13.17
CA TYR A 242 -4.04 -11.15 -13.07
C TYR A 242 -3.37 -10.26 -14.12
N GLY A 243 -2.21 -9.69 -13.77
CA GLY A 243 -1.43 -8.88 -14.68
C GLY A 243 -2.05 -7.51 -15.05
N ALA A 244 -3.14 -7.12 -14.42
CA ALA A 244 -3.73 -5.81 -14.64
C ALA A 244 -2.81 -4.71 -14.10
N MET A 245 -2.30 -3.88 -15.01
CA MET A 245 -1.45 -2.74 -14.68
C MET A 245 -2.20 -1.44 -14.91
N GLN A 246 -1.99 -0.46 -14.02
CA GLN A 246 -2.52 0.91 -14.18
C GLN A 246 -4.05 0.98 -14.35
N ILE A 247 -4.80 0.16 -13.61
CA ILE A 247 -6.28 0.14 -13.67
C ILE A 247 -6.89 1.56 -13.51
N ALA A 248 -6.27 2.41 -12.70
CA ALA A 248 -6.73 3.80 -12.54
C ALA A 248 -6.75 4.61 -13.85
N ARG A 249 -6.04 4.15 -14.90
CA ARG A 249 -6.04 4.76 -16.24
C ARG A 249 -6.93 4.01 -17.24
N ASP A 250 -7.53 2.91 -16.83
CA ASP A 250 -8.44 2.15 -17.68
C ASP A 250 -9.72 2.95 -17.94
N SER A 251 -10.09 3.09 -19.22
CA SER A 251 -11.25 3.90 -19.62
C SER A 251 -12.57 3.39 -19.06
N ASP A 252 -12.72 2.08 -18.92
CA ASP A 252 -13.94 1.47 -18.41
C ASP A 252 -14.05 1.64 -16.89
N PHE A 253 -12.90 1.60 -16.17
CA PHE A 253 -12.84 1.97 -14.76
C PHE A 253 -13.22 3.44 -14.53
N ILE A 254 -12.64 4.35 -15.33
CA ILE A 254 -12.92 5.79 -15.23
C ILE A 254 -14.39 6.07 -15.48
N LYS A 255 -15.02 5.36 -16.43
CA LYS A 255 -16.45 5.46 -16.72
C LYS A 255 -17.35 4.82 -15.66
N GLY A 256 -16.78 4.18 -14.64
CA GLY A 256 -17.56 3.55 -13.58
C GLY A 256 -18.21 2.21 -13.96
N LEU A 257 -17.78 1.56 -15.05
CA LEU A 257 -18.37 0.28 -15.48
C LEU A 257 -18.00 -0.88 -14.55
N TYR A 258 -16.95 -0.74 -13.77
CA TYR A 258 -16.57 -1.70 -12.75
C TYR A 258 -15.85 -1.03 -11.57
N SER A 259 -15.79 -1.75 -10.46
CA SER A 259 -15.11 -1.33 -9.24
C SER A 259 -14.04 -2.34 -8.83
N ILE A 260 -12.95 -1.85 -8.25
CA ILE A 260 -11.97 -2.69 -7.56
C ILE A 260 -12.47 -2.90 -6.14
N GLN A 261 -12.73 -4.16 -5.76
CA GLN A 261 -13.17 -4.49 -4.42
C GLN A 261 -12.85 -5.95 -4.10
N GLY A 262 -12.15 -6.20 -2.99
CA GLY A 262 -11.86 -7.56 -2.54
C GLY A 262 -13.13 -8.30 -2.10
N GLU A 263 -13.18 -9.61 -2.31
CA GLU A 263 -14.35 -10.46 -2.05
C GLU A 263 -14.80 -10.42 -0.58
N GLY A 264 -13.88 -10.40 0.39
CA GLY A 264 -14.22 -10.21 1.80
C GLY A 264 -14.90 -8.86 2.10
N SER A 265 -14.51 -7.80 1.38
CA SER A 265 -15.16 -6.50 1.47
C SER A 265 -16.56 -6.51 0.83
N MET A 266 -16.76 -7.26 -0.26
CA MET A 266 -18.07 -7.48 -0.87
C MET A 266 -18.99 -8.27 0.08
N LEU A 267 -18.49 -9.34 0.67
CA LEU A 267 -19.20 -10.17 1.64
C LEU A 267 -19.67 -9.35 2.86
N ALA A 268 -18.80 -8.50 3.40
CA ALA A 268 -19.15 -7.62 4.51
C ALA A 268 -20.26 -6.62 4.14
N ALA A 269 -20.25 -6.09 2.91
CA ALA A 269 -21.30 -5.21 2.43
C ALA A 269 -22.62 -5.95 2.15
N GLU A 270 -22.55 -7.18 1.62
CA GLU A 270 -23.70 -8.05 1.41
C GLU A 270 -24.40 -8.45 2.71
N ALA A 271 -23.59 -8.74 3.76
CA ALA A 271 -24.07 -9.10 5.09
C ALA A 271 -24.94 -8.01 5.77
N VAL A 272 -24.91 -6.77 5.28
CA VAL A 272 -25.82 -5.69 5.72
C VAL A 272 -27.27 -6.04 5.37
N GLY A 273 -27.50 -6.89 4.37
CA GLY A 273 -28.85 -7.30 3.95
C GLY A 273 -29.66 -6.14 3.39
N THR A 274 -29.03 -5.30 2.58
CA THR A 274 -29.61 -4.06 2.04
C THR A 274 -30.90 -4.31 1.28
N LYS A 275 -31.96 -3.56 1.63
CA LYS A 275 -33.29 -3.58 0.96
C LYS A 275 -33.65 -2.18 0.48
N HIS A 276 -34.51 -2.10 -0.52
CA HIS A 276 -35.03 -0.83 -1.04
C HIS A 276 -35.61 0.05 0.08
N GLY A 277 -35.37 1.35 0.03
CA GLY A 277 -35.87 2.33 0.99
C GLY A 277 -35.05 2.44 2.29
N MET A 278 -34.05 1.56 2.53
CA MET A 278 -33.25 1.62 3.75
C MET A 278 -32.38 2.85 3.83
N SER A 279 -32.13 3.30 5.07
CA SER A 279 -31.06 4.20 5.44
C SER A 279 -29.95 3.40 6.10
N VAL A 280 -28.74 3.47 5.55
CA VAL A 280 -27.57 2.72 6.03
C VAL A 280 -26.47 3.70 6.45
N LEU A 281 -25.80 3.42 7.56
CA LEU A 281 -24.64 4.17 8.04
C LEU A 281 -23.36 3.32 7.88
N ASP A 282 -22.38 3.87 7.15
CA ASP A 282 -21.01 3.36 7.06
C ASP A 282 -20.09 4.34 7.81
N CYS A 283 -19.66 3.97 9.03
CA CYS A 283 -18.90 4.88 9.91
C CYS A 283 -17.39 4.86 9.61
N CYS A 284 -16.88 3.94 8.81
CA CYS A 284 -15.47 3.83 8.41
C CYS A 284 -15.41 3.66 6.89
N ALA A 285 -16.00 4.64 6.17
CA ALA A 285 -16.40 4.47 4.79
C ALA A 285 -15.26 4.52 3.77
N ALA A 286 -14.15 5.21 4.06
CA ALA A 286 -13.08 5.39 3.09
C ALA A 286 -12.38 4.07 2.69
N PRO A 287 -12.04 3.91 1.42
CA PRO A 287 -12.16 4.83 0.28
C PRO A 287 -13.52 4.79 -0.44
N GLY A 288 -14.55 4.13 0.11
CA GLY A 288 -15.92 4.11 -0.42
C GLY A 288 -16.37 2.82 -1.09
N GLY A 289 -15.58 1.75 -1.06
CA GLY A 289 -15.90 0.49 -1.75
C GLY A 289 -17.16 -0.20 -1.20
N LYS A 290 -17.28 -0.36 0.14
CA LYS A 290 -18.48 -0.92 0.79
C LYS A 290 -19.68 0.03 0.65
N THR A 291 -19.44 1.32 0.88
CA THR A 291 -20.45 2.37 0.67
C THR A 291 -21.06 2.31 -0.73
N ALA A 292 -20.22 2.22 -1.78
CA ALA A 292 -20.67 2.13 -3.17
C ALA A 292 -21.49 0.86 -3.41
N TYR A 293 -21.02 -0.29 -2.93
CA TYR A 293 -21.71 -1.56 -3.05
C TYR A 293 -23.13 -1.50 -2.47
N ILE A 294 -23.27 -0.94 -1.26
CA ILE A 294 -24.56 -0.76 -0.58
C ILE A 294 -25.43 0.25 -1.32
N ALA A 295 -24.86 1.38 -1.74
CA ALA A 295 -25.59 2.44 -2.44
C ALA A 295 -26.17 1.98 -3.78
N GLU A 296 -25.40 1.18 -4.54
CA GLU A 296 -25.86 0.57 -5.78
C GLU A 296 -27.06 -0.36 -5.56
N ARG A 297 -27.04 -1.18 -4.49
CA ARG A 297 -28.12 -2.12 -4.16
C ARG A 297 -29.42 -1.47 -3.66
N LEU A 298 -29.34 -0.22 -3.23
CA LEU A 298 -30.54 0.58 -2.90
C LEU A 298 -31.25 1.09 -4.15
N GLU A 299 -30.66 1.01 -5.34
CA GLU A 299 -31.25 1.45 -6.63
C GLU A 299 -31.91 2.84 -6.56
N GLY A 300 -31.26 3.78 -5.84
CA GLY A 300 -31.79 5.13 -5.64
C GLY A 300 -32.96 5.26 -4.67
N THR A 301 -33.51 4.15 -4.14
CA THR A 301 -34.70 4.15 -3.28
C THR A 301 -34.44 4.47 -1.82
N GLY A 302 -33.17 4.42 -1.39
CA GLY A 302 -32.72 4.64 -0.02
C GLY A 302 -31.52 5.56 0.04
N ARG A 303 -30.84 5.60 1.19
CA ARG A 303 -29.71 6.49 1.40
C ARG A 303 -28.59 5.85 2.20
N VAL A 304 -27.33 6.10 1.82
CA VAL A 304 -26.14 5.76 2.61
C VAL A 304 -25.55 7.02 3.21
N TYR A 305 -25.28 6.99 4.51
CA TYR A 305 -24.50 7.99 5.23
C TYR A 305 -23.09 7.43 5.39
N ALA A 306 -22.12 8.05 4.72
CA ALA A 306 -20.74 7.59 4.64
C ALA A 306 -19.85 8.56 5.44
N TRP A 307 -19.33 8.09 6.57
CA TRP A 307 -18.50 8.86 7.47
C TRP A 307 -17.07 8.30 7.51
N ASP A 308 -16.10 9.18 7.66
CA ASP A 308 -14.73 8.82 7.98
C ASP A 308 -14.13 9.90 8.88
N LEU A 309 -13.22 9.51 9.78
CA LEU A 309 -12.58 10.42 10.74
C LEU A 309 -11.75 11.52 10.04
N HIS A 310 -11.09 11.16 8.91
CA HIS A 310 -10.13 12.05 8.27
C HIS A 310 -10.71 12.74 7.03
N ALA A 311 -10.69 14.07 7.01
CA ALA A 311 -11.23 14.87 5.91
C ALA A 311 -10.62 14.51 4.54
N HIS A 312 -9.31 14.22 4.47
CA HIS A 312 -8.65 13.83 3.21
C HIS A 312 -9.18 12.48 2.69
N ARG A 313 -9.55 11.54 3.57
CA ARG A 313 -10.14 10.26 3.19
C ARG A 313 -11.58 10.40 2.71
N VAL A 314 -12.31 11.38 3.24
CA VAL A 314 -13.66 11.74 2.79
C VAL A 314 -13.66 12.14 1.30
N GLU A 315 -12.62 12.80 0.82
CA GLU A 315 -12.49 13.12 -0.62
C GLU A 315 -12.36 11.88 -1.51
N LEU A 316 -11.74 10.80 -1.01
CA LEU A 316 -11.67 9.52 -1.73
C LEU A 316 -13.06 8.90 -1.88
N ILE A 317 -13.89 8.99 -0.84
CA ILE A 317 -15.29 8.53 -0.90
C ILE A 317 -16.03 9.35 -1.96
N ARG A 318 -15.95 10.68 -1.91
CA ARG A 318 -16.61 11.57 -2.89
C ARG A 318 -16.17 11.28 -4.32
N ALA A 319 -14.86 11.06 -4.53
CA ALA A 319 -14.34 10.70 -5.85
C ALA A 319 -14.91 9.37 -6.35
N THR A 320 -15.03 8.37 -5.48
CA THR A 320 -15.63 7.07 -5.81
C THR A 320 -17.11 7.22 -6.16
N MET A 321 -17.87 7.98 -5.38
CA MET A 321 -19.31 8.21 -5.65
C MET A 321 -19.53 8.94 -6.97
N ARG A 322 -18.74 9.99 -7.25
CA ARG A 322 -18.80 10.70 -8.56
C ARG A 322 -18.49 9.78 -9.72
N ARG A 323 -17.42 8.95 -9.61
CA ARG A 323 -17.03 8.01 -10.66
C ARG A 323 -18.11 6.97 -10.97
N LEU A 324 -18.85 6.52 -9.94
CA LEU A 324 -19.90 5.51 -10.04
C LEU A 324 -21.30 6.11 -10.23
N HIS A 325 -21.42 7.44 -10.33
CA HIS A 325 -22.68 8.17 -10.51
C HIS A 325 -23.72 7.86 -9.41
N LEU A 326 -23.27 7.79 -8.13
CA LEU A 326 -24.10 7.46 -6.98
C LEU A 326 -24.54 8.73 -6.24
N ASP A 327 -25.79 9.13 -6.41
CA ASP A 327 -26.37 10.35 -5.82
C ASP A 327 -27.05 10.11 -4.47
N ASN A 328 -27.26 8.86 -4.10
CA ASN A 328 -27.95 8.45 -2.87
C ASN A 328 -27.02 8.33 -1.66
N VAL A 329 -25.80 8.90 -1.72
CA VAL A 329 -24.81 8.88 -0.64
C VAL A 329 -24.60 10.28 -0.04
N ARG A 330 -24.57 10.37 1.28
CA ARG A 330 -24.21 11.58 2.06
C ARG A 330 -22.88 11.35 2.75
N VAL A 331 -21.88 12.14 2.37
CA VAL A 331 -20.49 11.97 2.82
C VAL A 331 -20.10 13.09 3.80
N ALA A 332 -19.57 12.73 4.97
CA ALA A 332 -19.11 13.69 5.97
C ALA A 332 -17.85 13.18 6.71
N ALA A 333 -17.02 14.13 7.17
CA ALA A 333 -15.97 13.85 8.15
C ALA A 333 -16.61 13.87 9.56
N ARG A 334 -16.50 12.77 10.28
CA ARG A 334 -17.06 12.65 11.65
C ARG A 334 -16.27 11.62 12.47
#